data_d48a365164bdd032cc096a5a0c87fc3a
#
_entry.id   d48a365164bdd032cc096a5a0c87fc3a
#
_cell.length_a   1.000
_cell.length_b   1.000
_cell.length_c   1.000
_cell.angle_alpha   90.00
_cell.angle_beta   90.00
_cell.angle_gamma   90.00
#
_symmetry.space_group_name_H-M   'P 1'
#
loop_
_entity.id
_entity.type
_entity.pdbx_description
1 polymer ?
#
loop_
_entity_poly.entity_id
_entity_poly.type
_entity_poly.pdbx_seq_one_letter_code
_entity_poly.pdbx_strand_id
1 'polypeptide(L)'
;MVLNDKTKDGKIIGRSIFIDKDNQYIYNQRTERLIPFAENDNKFLWFLMNTDLIRNKIKGMMQGATQVYINYSSIKLISIQLPLLEEQQKIRGFLEVLSGITTKQLHKIDQLKERKKAFLQKMFI
;
A
#
# COMPACT_ATOMS: atom_id res chain seq x y z
N MET A 1 -8.07 3.80 0.05
CA MET A 1 -8.57 3.26 1.36
C MET A 1 -7.38 3.13 2.31
N VAL A 2 -7.51 3.56 3.55
CA VAL A 2 -6.45 3.46 4.57
C VAL A 2 -6.90 2.49 5.66
N LEU A 3 -6.01 1.56 6.03
CA LEU A 3 -6.27 0.54 7.04
C LEU A 3 -5.86 1.05 8.43
N ASN A 4 -6.77 0.96 9.38
CA ASN A 4 -6.59 1.31 10.79
C ASN A 4 -7.07 0.18 11.71
N ASP A 5 -6.65 -1.04 11.44
CA ASP A 5 -7.00 -2.14 12.32
C ASP A 5 -6.05 -2.19 13.54
N LYS A 6 -6.62 -2.50 14.70
CA LYS A 6 -5.85 -2.66 15.93
C LYS A 6 -5.00 -3.92 15.82
N THR A 7 -3.69 -3.75 15.83
CA THR A 7 -2.73 -4.86 15.77
C THR A 7 -1.68 -4.74 16.86
N LYS A 8 -1.10 -5.86 17.24
CA LYS A 8 -0.05 -5.88 18.26
C LYS A 8 1.21 -5.11 17.81
N ASP A 9 1.53 -5.19 16.54
CA ASP A 9 2.78 -4.64 15.97
C ASP A 9 2.59 -3.43 15.06
N GLY A 10 1.35 -3.02 14.82
CA GLY A 10 1.02 -1.86 13.98
C GLY A 10 1.43 -1.98 12.51
N LYS A 11 1.83 -3.15 12.02
CA LYS A 11 2.39 -3.32 10.67
C LYS A 11 1.45 -2.94 9.54
N ILE A 12 0.15 -3.15 9.72
CA ILE A 12 -0.87 -2.84 8.71
C ILE A 12 -1.45 -1.44 8.84
N ILE A 13 -1.26 -0.77 9.99
CA ILE A 13 -1.78 0.57 10.21
C ILE A 13 -1.18 1.54 9.20
N GLY A 14 -2.03 2.37 8.61
CA GLY A 14 -1.66 3.37 7.60
C GLY A 14 -1.30 2.79 6.23
N ARG A 15 -1.44 1.48 6.00
CA ARG A 15 -1.35 0.95 4.64
C ARG A 15 -2.54 1.41 3.81
N SER A 16 -2.28 1.76 2.56
CA SER A 16 -3.34 2.17 1.62
C SER A 16 -3.57 1.08 0.59
N ILE A 17 -4.83 0.83 0.30
CA ILE A 17 -5.28 -0.03 -0.80
C ILE A 17 -5.87 0.86 -1.88
N PHE A 18 -5.48 0.66 -3.12
CA PHE A 18 -6.10 1.30 -4.27
C PHE A 18 -7.41 0.60 -4.60
N ILE A 19 -8.48 1.36 -4.77
CA ILE A 19 -9.78 0.87 -5.19
C ILE A 19 -10.02 1.43 -6.59
N ASP A 20 -10.05 0.55 -7.57
CA ASP A 20 -10.16 0.89 -8.98
C ASP A 20 -11.58 0.73 -9.56
N LYS A 21 -12.47 0.10 -8.80
CA LYS A 21 -13.85 -0.17 -9.22
C LYS A 21 -14.84 0.14 -8.11
N ASP A 22 -15.92 0.79 -8.47
CA ASP A 22 -17.01 1.06 -7.55
C ASP A 22 -17.84 -0.20 -7.26
N ASN A 23 -18.50 -0.22 -6.10
CA ASN A 23 -19.45 -1.26 -5.67
C ASN A 23 -18.91 -2.69 -5.59
N GLN A 24 -17.58 -2.87 -5.51
CA GLN A 24 -16.96 -4.19 -5.39
C GLN A 24 -16.46 -4.52 -3.98
N TYR A 25 -16.40 -3.53 -3.10
CA TYR A 25 -15.79 -3.69 -1.78
C TYR A 25 -16.68 -3.14 -0.69
N ILE A 26 -16.76 -3.88 0.40
CA ILE A 26 -17.38 -3.44 1.65
C ILE A 26 -16.24 -3.17 2.65
N TYR A 27 -16.33 -2.07 3.37
CA TYR A 27 -15.35 -1.73 4.39
C TYR A 27 -16.06 -1.40 5.71
N ASN A 28 -15.35 -1.60 6.82
CA ASN A 28 -15.87 -1.39 8.17
C ASN A 28 -15.35 -0.07 8.76
N GLN A 29 -15.77 0.24 9.98
CA GLN A 29 -15.39 1.44 10.72
C GLN A 29 -13.89 1.57 11.04
N ARG A 30 -13.09 0.53 10.79
CA ARG A 30 -11.63 0.55 10.97
C ARG A 30 -10.87 0.89 9.68
N THR A 31 -11.60 1.28 8.66
CA THR A 31 -11.05 1.60 7.35
C THR A 31 -11.58 2.94 6.90
N GLU A 32 -10.70 3.83 6.48
CA GLU A 32 -11.07 5.14 5.98
C GLU A 32 -11.02 5.18 4.46
N ARG A 33 -12.07 5.75 3.86
CA ARG A 33 -12.09 6.02 2.43
C ARG A 33 -11.56 7.43 2.19
N LEU A 34 -10.43 7.53 1.48
CA LEU A 34 -9.89 8.79 1.01
C LEU A 34 -10.28 8.97 -0.45
N ILE A 35 -10.87 10.12 -0.76
CA ILE A 35 -11.21 10.54 -2.12
C ILE A 35 -10.34 11.75 -2.42
N PRO A 36 -9.37 11.64 -3.32
CA PRO A 36 -8.55 12.78 -3.73
C PRO A 36 -9.37 13.86 -4.44
N PHE A 37 -8.91 15.10 -4.33
CA PHE A 37 -9.45 16.19 -5.13
C PHE A 37 -9.07 16.01 -6.60
N ALA A 38 -9.85 16.61 -7.51
CA ALA A 38 -9.71 16.43 -8.97
C ALA A 38 -8.35 16.89 -9.52
N GLU A 39 -7.66 17.79 -8.83
CA GLU A 39 -6.33 18.28 -9.18
C GLU A 39 -5.19 17.30 -8.86
N ASN A 40 -5.50 16.12 -8.34
CA ASN A 40 -4.50 15.14 -7.94
C ASN A 40 -4.70 13.80 -8.65
N ASP A 41 -3.59 13.12 -8.95
CA ASP A 41 -3.61 11.78 -9.50
C ASP A 41 -3.81 10.73 -8.39
N ASN A 42 -4.89 9.97 -8.48
CA ASN A 42 -5.29 9.00 -7.47
C ASN A 42 -4.26 7.90 -7.23
N LYS A 43 -3.62 7.41 -8.29
CA LYS A 43 -2.62 6.34 -8.16
C LYS A 43 -1.29 6.87 -7.66
N PHE A 44 -0.90 8.08 -8.07
CA PHE A 44 0.26 8.74 -7.49
C PHE A 44 0.10 8.89 -5.97
N LEU A 45 -1.06 9.39 -5.52
CA LEU A 45 -1.32 9.51 -4.08
C LEU A 45 -1.32 8.16 -3.36
N TRP A 46 -1.82 7.10 -4.00
CA TRP A 46 -1.74 5.75 -3.44
C TRP A 46 -0.28 5.28 -3.30
N PHE A 47 0.58 5.50 -4.28
CA PHE A 47 2.01 5.21 -4.15
C PHE A 47 2.63 6.02 -3.02
N LEU A 48 2.37 7.33 -2.97
CA LEU A 48 2.90 8.23 -1.95
C LEU A 48 2.49 7.79 -0.54
N MET A 49 1.23 7.45 -0.32
CA MET A 49 0.72 6.98 0.98
C MET A 49 1.39 5.67 1.45
N ASN A 50 1.92 4.86 0.54
CA ASN A 50 2.64 3.63 0.88
C ASN A 50 4.16 3.80 0.97
N THR A 51 4.69 5.02 0.79
CA THR A 51 6.12 5.30 1.01
C THR A 51 6.48 5.21 2.49
N ASP A 52 7.73 4.90 2.79
CA ASP A 52 8.25 4.91 4.16
C ASP A 52 8.15 6.30 4.80
N LEU A 53 8.27 7.37 4.00
CA LEU A 53 8.12 8.75 4.47
C LEU A 53 6.75 8.96 5.14
N ILE A 54 5.67 8.64 4.45
CA ILE A 54 4.31 8.82 4.97
C ILE A 54 4.00 7.79 6.04
N ARG A 55 4.39 6.55 5.82
CA ARG A 55 4.18 5.47 6.80
C ARG A 55 4.87 5.73 8.13
N ASN A 56 6.07 6.31 8.13
CA ASN A 56 6.77 6.66 9.37
C ASN A 56 6.10 7.83 10.08
N LYS A 57 5.57 8.82 9.36
CA LYS A 57 4.72 9.87 9.96
C LYS A 57 3.49 9.26 10.64
N ILE A 58 2.79 8.33 9.97
CA ILE A 58 1.62 7.63 10.53
C ILE A 58 2.02 6.82 11.76
N LYS A 59 3.12 6.07 11.71
CA LYS A 59 3.62 5.28 12.84
C LYS A 59 3.94 6.18 14.07
N GLY A 60 4.50 7.35 13.86
CA GLY A 60 4.76 8.30 14.92
C GLY A 60 3.51 8.84 15.63
N MET A 61 2.34 8.71 15.01
CA MET A 61 1.05 9.12 15.57
C MET A 61 0.26 7.97 16.20
N MET A 62 0.79 6.73 16.15
CA MET A 62 0.13 5.58 16.75
C MET A 62 0.06 5.68 18.26
N GLN A 63 -1.02 5.16 18.82
CA GLN A 63 -1.32 5.14 20.26
C GLN A 63 -1.61 3.73 20.72
N GLY A 64 -1.52 3.50 22.01
CA GLY A 64 -1.84 2.22 22.66
C GLY A 64 -0.60 1.40 23.00
N ALA A 65 -0.65 0.69 24.13
CA ALA A 65 0.46 -0.12 24.64
C ALA A 65 0.33 -1.61 24.23
N THR A 66 -0.87 -2.17 24.33
CA THR A 66 -1.11 -3.60 24.04
C THR A 66 -1.60 -3.83 22.60
N GLN A 67 -2.41 -2.92 22.12
CA GLN A 67 -2.89 -2.86 20.74
C GLN A 67 -2.71 -1.45 20.24
N VAL A 68 -1.96 -1.28 19.18
CA VAL A 68 -1.73 0.03 18.58
C VAL A 68 -2.81 0.37 17.57
N TYR A 69 -3.17 1.63 17.52
CA TYR A 69 -4.15 2.18 16.59
C TYR A 69 -3.79 3.63 16.25
N ILE A 70 -4.45 4.21 15.28
CA ILE A 70 -4.35 5.62 14.95
C ILE A 70 -5.73 6.24 14.84
N ASN A 71 -5.89 7.45 15.35
CA ASN A 71 -7.10 8.23 15.14
C ASN A 71 -7.07 8.87 13.75
N TYR A 72 -8.18 8.79 13.02
CA TYR A 72 -8.30 9.40 11.69
C TYR A 72 -8.03 10.91 11.72
N SER A 73 -8.43 11.60 12.77
CA SER A 73 -8.12 13.02 12.97
C SER A 73 -6.62 13.33 12.92
N SER A 74 -5.79 12.39 13.38
CA SER A 74 -4.33 12.54 13.30
C SER A 74 -3.80 12.43 11.87
N ILE A 75 -4.39 11.57 11.06
CA ILE A 75 -4.02 11.42 9.64
C ILE A 75 -4.29 12.72 8.87
N LYS A 76 -5.37 13.42 9.18
CA LYS A 76 -5.72 14.72 8.57
C LYS A 76 -4.67 15.80 8.80
N LEU A 77 -3.86 15.68 9.86
CA LEU A 77 -2.83 16.66 10.20
C LEU A 77 -1.52 16.43 9.44
N ILE A 78 -1.41 15.37 8.65
CA ILE A 78 -0.21 15.09 7.85
C ILE A 78 -0.17 16.06 6.68
N SER A 79 0.70 17.06 6.78
CA SER A 79 0.99 17.94 5.65
C SER A 79 1.93 17.27 4.67
N ILE A 80 1.57 17.32 3.38
CA ILE A 80 2.32 16.74 2.27
C ILE A 80 2.44 17.79 1.18
N GLN A 81 3.68 18.03 0.72
CA GLN A 81 3.90 18.83 -0.48
C GLN A 81 3.72 17.95 -1.70
N LEU A 82 2.87 18.38 -2.63
CA LEU A 82 2.59 17.64 -3.87
C LEU A 82 3.16 18.40 -5.06
N PRO A 83 3.76 17.72 -6.03
CA PRO A 83 4.11 18.32 -7.30
C PRO A 83 2.85 18.63 -8.12
N LEU A 84 3.02 19.33 -9.25
CA LEU A 84 1.93 19.59 -10.18
C LEU A 84 1.36 18.28 -10.73
N LEU A 85 0.08 18.28 -11.10
CA LEU A 85 -0.63 17.09 -11.60
C LEU A 85 0.13 16.39 -12.74
N GLU A 86 0.70 17.16 -13.65
CA GLU A 86 1.46 16.61 -14.78
C GLU A 86 2.70 15.81 -14.32
N GLU A 87 3.39 16.30 -13.30
CA GLU A 87 4.53 15.60 -12.71
C GLU A 87 4.07 14.38 -11.90
N GLN A 88 2.95 14.47 -11.16
CA GLN A 88 2.35 13.32 -10.49
C GLN A 88 2.07 12.19 -11.49
N GLN A 89 1.52 12.50 -12.66
CA GLN A 89 1.23 11.52 -13.72
C GLN A 89 2.49 10.89 -14.30
N LYS A 90 3.57 11.65 -14.51
CA LYS A 90 4.86 11.13 -14.95
C LYS A 90 5.46 10.17 -13.93
N ILE A 91 5.49 10.57 -12.66
CA ILE A 91 5.99 9.72 -11.55
C ILE A 91 5.15 8.45 -11.44
N ARG A 92 3.82 8.55 -11.49
CA ARG A 92 2.92 7.39 -11.49
C ARG A 92 3.26 6.43 -12.61
N GLY A 93 3.36 6.91 -13.85
CA GLY A 93 3.67 6.06 -15.00
C GLY A 93 4.97 5.28 -14.82
N PHE A 94 6.02 5.92 -14.31
CA PHE A 94 7.28 5.27 -14.01
C PHE A 94 7.13 4.18 -12.92
N LEU A 95 6.43 4.49 -11.82
CA LEU A 95 6.21 3.54 -10.73
C LEU A 95 5.35 2.35 -11.15
N GLU A 96 4.35 2.54 -12.03
CA GLU A 96 3.55 1.45 -12.59
C GLU A 96 4.40 0.49 -13.43
N VAL A 97 5.30 1.01 -14.25
CA VAL A 97 6.23 0.18 -15.03
C VAL A 97 7.14 -0.63 -14.10
N LEU A 98 7.74 -0.01 -13.10
CA LEU A 98 8.58 -0.71 -12.12
C LEU A 98 7.81 -1.78 -11.36
N SER A 99 6.59 -1.49 -10.93
CA SER A 99 5.73 -2.45 -10.24
C SER A 99 5.40 -3.64 -11.14
N GLY A 100 5.12 -3.40 -12.42
CA GLY A 100 4.88 -4.45 -13.40
C GLY A 100 6.09 -5.35 -13.61
N ILE A 101 7.30 -4.79 -13.71
CA ILE A 101 8.56 -5.55 -13.81
C ILE A 101 8.76 -6.41 -12.56
N THR A 102 8.59 -5.82 -11.38
CA THR A 102 8.75 -6.51 -10.10
C THR A 102 7.78 -7.70 -9.99
N THR A 103 6.52 -7.51 -10.35
CA THR A 103 5.50 -8.58 -10.34
C THR A 103 5.89 -9.72 -11.28
N LYS A 104 6.35 -9.42 -12.50
CA LYS A 104 6.81 -10.43 -13.45
C LYS A 104 8.01 -11.23 -12.92
N GLN A 105 8.96 -10.57 -12.28
CA GLN A 105 10.12 -11.25 -11.70
C GLN A 105 9.74 -12.13 -10.52
N LEU A 106 8.85 -11.69 -9.65
CA LEU A 106 8.34 -12.51 -8.54
C LEU A 106 7.66 -13.76 -9.06
N HIS A 107 6.79 -13.65 -10.07
CA HIS A 107 6.14 -14.80 -10.69
C HIS A 107 7.16 -15.79 -11.28
N LYS A 108 8.20 -15.29 -11.95
CA LYS A 108 9.29 -16.14 -12.47
C LYS A 108 10.04 -16.87 -11.37
N ILE A 109 10.32 -16.19 -10.26
CA ILE A 109 10.96 -16.79 -9.08
C ILE A 109 10.10 -17.93 -8.53
N ASP A 110 8.80 -17.72 -8.41
CA ASP A 110 7.88 -18.74 -7.87
C ASP A 110 7.79 -19.96 -8.82
N GLN A 111 7.71 -19.73 -10.12
CA GLN A 111 7.78 -20.83 -11.12
C GLN A 111 9.09 -21.64 -10.99
N LEU A 112 10.23 -20.96 -10.78
CA LEU A 112 11.51 -21.65 -10.61
C LEU A 112 11.57 -22.44 -9.29
N LYS A 113 11.00 -21.94 -8.21
CA LYS A 113 10.87 -22.67 -6.94
C LYS A 113 10.04 -23.95 -7.11
N GLU A 114 8.90 -23.86 -7.78
CA GLU A 114 8.04 -25.03 -8.04
C GLU A 114 8.75 -26.05 -8.92
N ARG A 115 9.45 -25.63 -9.97
CA ARG A 115 10.26 -26.52 -10.81
C ARG A 115 11.36 -27.23 -10.01
N LYS A 116 12.10 -26.47 -9.18
CA LYS A 116 13.12 -27.05 -8.28
C LYS A 116 12.51 -28.12 -7.37
N LYS A 117 11.36 -27.83 -6.75
CA LYS A 117 10.65 -28.78 -5.88
C LYS A 117 10.27 -30.05 -6.64
N ALA A 118 9.70 -29.92 -7.84
CA ALA A 118 9.33 -31.05 -8.69
C ALA A 118 10.53 -31.92 -9.08
N PHE A 119 11.67 -31.32 -9.43
CA PHE A 119 12.89 -32.06 -9.73
C PHE A 119 13.42 -32.82 -8.50
N LEU A 120 13.48 -32.17 -7.35
CA LEU A 120 13.92 -32.82 -6.12
C LEU A 120 13.02 -34.04 -5.79
N GLN A 121 11.72 -33.91 -5.92
CA GLN A 121 10.79 -35.03 -5.70
C GLN A 121 11.04 -36.19 -6.68
N LYS A 122 11.37 -35.91 -7.94
CA LYS A 122 11.67 -36.96 -8.93
C LYS A 122 13.03 -37.62 -8.80
N MET A 123 13.99 -36.93 -8.19
CA MET A 123 15.36 -37.44 -8.06
C MET A 123 15.58 -38.29 -6.82
N PHE A 124 14.72 -38.20 -5.83
CA PHE A 124 14.86 -38.86 -4.54
C PHE A 124 13.68 -39.82 -4.21
N ILE A 125 13.04 -40.38 -5.24
CA ILE A 125 12.03 -41.46 -5.11
C ILE A 125 12.76 -42.81 -5.12
#